data_b8c316eeaba53a7c6582e16ea857f2c2
#
_entry.id   b8c316eeaba53a7c6582e16ea857f2c2
#
_cell.length_a   1.000
_cell.length_b   1.000
_cell.length_c   1.000
_cell.angle_alpha   90.00
_cell.angle_beta   90.00
_cell.angle_gamma   90.00
#
_symmetry.space_group_name_H-M   'P 1'
#
loop_
_entity.id
_entity.type
_entity.pdbx_description
1 polymer ?
#
loop_
_entity_poly.entity_id
_entity_poly.type
_entity_poly.pdbx_seq_one_letter_code
_entity_poly.pdbx_strand_id
1 'polypeptide(L)'
;MKCFFNLVTITVGFVLSGSVMAHHAIVSTYDVQKTTSVQGVVTKFLFKNPHARVYFDVTNSDGTVTQWVGDGSASTILRREGWDSKTLEAGDFIQIIGSSSRDASPMVMMDSVSLLNQDGSIANEIYGSVEDFNLTYDAELIEVPLESEKGIPNLTGIWTGQGSPFTPPRGLEPALTETGAALQATYDITTDPQVFCDTPGIVRQGGMTPHGVKITQYKDKIVFDYEEYGISHTAYFDAALPNSGIKTHMGDSVARYEDGSLIVETNNLLSEQMHAGSYRMSDQATVVQTYTRVDQADTSSLLEIKTKISDPLHYAEEFEFTNTKIISAAYEFIENDCVPPLRERKNVHPAMNFFHTSAGVGTRADLGGVSDADSHCSVLASTVGQGDKQWFAYLDENDNQPNAGDQVGSGPWYNAKGDVIDIDLDDLYSKDGSGWARDSVFTENGALVNASGDGLFYCFASE
;
A
#
# COMPACT_ATOMS: atom_id res chain seq x y z
N MET A 1 44.20 -33.48 50.16
CA MET A 1 42.87 -33.11 49.70
C MET A 1 43.00 -31.74 49.03
N LYS A 2 43.04 -31.70 47.68
CA LYS A 2 43.08 -30.45 46.89
C LYS A 2 41.73 -30.25 46.25
N CYS A 3 40.99 -29.24 46.73
CA CYS A 3 39.73 -28.83 46.05
C CYS A 3 40.06 -27.99 44.82
N PHE A 4 39.64 -28.50 43.66
CA PHE A 4 39.59 -27.72 42.42
C PHE A 4 38.27 -26.97 42.35
N PHE A 5 38.33 -25.64 42.35
CA PHE A 5 37.21 -24.77 42.03
C PHE A 5 37.17 -24.61 40.49
N ASN A 6 36.12 -25.18 39.85
CA ASN A 6 35.83 -24.88 38.45
C ASN A 6 35.09 -23.56 38.38
N LEU A 7 35.70 -22.56 37.78
CA LEU A 7 35.13 -21.27 37.45
C LEU A 7 34.37 -21.44 36.15
N VAL A 8 33.03 -21.50 36.20
CA VAL A 8 32.17 -21.47 35.02
C VAL A 8 32.00 -20.01 34.60
N THR A 9 32.65 -19.62 33.53
CA THR A 9 32.51 -18.31 32.91
C THR A 9 31.20 -18.33 32.07
N ILE A 10 30.13 -17.71 32.58
CA ILE A 10 28.89 -17.48 31.81
C ILE A 10 29.14 -16.27 30.91
N THR A 11 29.36 -16.52 29.64
CA THR A 11 29.39 -15.47 28.61
C THR A 11 27.93 -15.05 28.33
N VAL A 12 27.50 -13.94 28.90
CA VAL A 12 26.23 -13.33 28.53
C VAL A 12 26.44 -12.69 27.16
N GLY A 13 25.96 -13.39 26.12
CA GLY A 13 25.86 -12.81 24.79
C GLY A 13 24.80 -11.72 24.82
N PHE A 14 25.22 -10.46 24.75
CA PHE A 14 24.34 -9.35 24.42
C PHE A 14 23.88 -9.54 22.96
N VAL A 15 22.70 -10.12 22.78
CA VAL A 15 22.00 -10.06 21.51
C VAL A 15 21.50 -8.62 21.42
N LEU A 16 22.20 -7.78 20.67
CA LEU A 16 21.68 -6.53 20.16
C LEU A 16 20.50 -6.87 19.22
N SER A 17 19.32 -6.99 19.78
CA SER A 17 18.08 -6.93 19.02
C SER A 17 18.01 -5.53 18.44
N GLY A 18 18.56 -5.35 17.24
CA GLY A 18 18.28 -4.18 16.43
C GLY A 18 16.77 -4.13 16.20
N SER A 19 16.14 -3.08 16.72
CA SER A 19 14.74 -2.78 16.46
C SER A 19 14.61 -2.58 14.95
N VAL A 20 14.06 -3.58 14.24
CA VAL A 20 13.69 -3.45 12.83
C VAL A 20 12.49 -2.51 12.80
N MET A 21 12.74 -1.26 12.54
CA MET A 21 11.74 -0.23 12.38
C MET A 21 10.96 -0.51 11.10
N ALA A 22 9.72 -0.89 11.26
CA ALA A 22 8.85 -1.31 10.16
C ALA A 22 8.04 -0.14 9.58
N HIS A 23 8.72 0.87 9.08
CA HIS A 23 8.18 1.82 8.13
C HIS A 23 8.34 1.23 6.73
N HIS A 24 7.36 0.49 6.25
CA HIS A 24 7.54 -0.35 5.06
C HIS A 24 7.89 0.44 3.80
N ALA A 25 7.15 1.51 3.51
CA ALA A 25 7.48 2.41 2.41
C ALA A 25 8.75 3.22 2.71
N ILE A 26 8.98 3.63 3.96
CA ILE A 26 10.12 4.44 4.36
C ILE A 26 11.42 3.65 4.23
N VAL A 27 11.53 2.48 4.88
CA VAL A 27 12.76 1.68 4.87
C VAL A 27 13.05 1.12 3.46
N SER A 28 12.04 0.91 2.63
CA SER A 28 12.23 0.49 1.24
C SER A 28 12.76 1.62 0.36
N THR A 29 12.33 2.85 0.62
CA THR A 29 12.69 4.03 -0.18
C THR A 29 13.93 4.73 0.36
N TYR A 30 14.05 4.82 1.71
CA TYR A 30 15.08 5.61 2.37
C TYR A 30 16.08 4.74 3.14
N ASP A 31 17.32 5.19 3.17
CA ASP A 31 18.37 4.58 3.97
C ASP A 31 18.43 5.27 5.34
N VAL A 32 17.71 4.69 6.32
CA VAL A 32 17.61 5.23 7.68
C VAL A 32 18.96 5.28 8.43
N GLN A 33 20.00 4.67 7.88
CA GLN A 33 21.36 4.76 8.41
C GLN A 33 22.15 5.94 7.81
N LYS A 34 21.58 6.62 6.81
CA LYS A 34 22.26 7.68 6.06
C LYS A 34 21.47 8.98 6.12
N THR A 35 21.87 9.84 7.07
CA THR A 35 21.29 11.17 7.20
C THR A 35 21.85 12.13 6.16
N THR A 36 21.01 12.96 5.60
CA THR A 36 21.36 14.06 4.69
C THR A 36 20.72 15.36 5.17
N SER A 37 21.27 16.48 4.73
CA SER A 37 20.73 17.81 4.95
C SER A 37 20.64 18.53 3.62
N VAL A 38 19.45 19.00 3.28
CA VAL A 38 19.17 19.64 1.99
C VAL A 38 18.45 20.96 2.22
N GLN A 39 18.91 22.02 1.52
CA GLN A 39 18.28 23.35 1.58
C GLN A 39 17.72 23.71 0.21
N GLY A 40 16.56 24.35 0.19
CA GLY A 40 15.93 24.78 -1.06
C GLY A 40 14.69 25.63 -0.85
N VAL A 41 14.09 26.04 -1.95
CA VAL A 41 12.89 26.88 -1.96
C VAL A 41 11.67 26.05 -2.26
N VAL A 42 10.67 26.07 -1.38
CA VAL A 42 9.42 25.33 -1.55
C VAL A 42 8.71 25.76 -2.83
N THR A 43 8.33 24.79 -3.63
CA THR A 43 7.50 25.00 -4.83
C THR A 43 6.08 24.56 -4.63
N LYS A 44 5.87 23.50 -3.79
CA LYS A 44 4.54 22.96 -3.49
C LYS A 44 4.57 22.18 -2.17
N PHE A 45 3.53 22.32 -1.36
CA PHE A 45 3.29 21.48 -0.20
C PHE A 45 1.99 20.71 -0.36
N LEU A 46 2.06 19.39 -0.27
CA LEU A 46 0.92 18.48 -0.27
C LEU A 46 0.71 17.95 1.15
N PHE A 47 -0.34 18.45 1.80
CA PHE A 47 -0.71 18.03 3.14
C PHE A 47 -1.81 16.97 3.06
N LYS A 48 -1.43 15.74 2.73
CA LYS A 48 -2.32 14.60 2.48
C LYS A 48 -1.77 13.30 3.08
N ASN A 49 -2.62 12.28 3.17
CA ASN A 49 -2.23 10.92 3.52
C ASN A 49 -1.81 10.16 2.24
N PRO A 50 -0.99 9.08 2.33
CA PRO A 50 -0.36 8.53 3.54
C PRO A 50 0.82 9.35 4.04
N HIS A 51 1.37 10.26 3.23
CA HIS A 51 2.54 11.07 3.53
C HIS A 51 2.34 12.50 3.08
N ALA A 52 2.56 13.48 3.96
CA ALA A 52 2.69 14.87 3.56
C ALA A 52 3.99 15.04 2.78
N ARG A 53 3.96 15.79 1.66
CA ARG A 53 5.13 15.99 0.80
C ARG A 53 5.43 17.43 0.53
N VAL A 54 6.71 17.77 0.61
CA VAL A 54 7.25 19.09 0.26
C VAL A 54 8.07 18.96 -1.01
N TYR A 55 7.66 19.64 -2.07
CA TYR A 55 8.42 19.80 -3.29
C TYR A 55 9.21 21.10 -3.17
N PHE A 56 10.51 21.07 -3.41
CA PHE A 56 11.36 22.23 -3.28
C PHE A 56 12.54 22.18 -4.27
N ASP A 57 12.94 23.35 -4.70
CA ASP A 57 14.03 23.52 -5.67
C ASP A 57 15.35 23.75 -4.95
N VAL A 58 16.32 22.92 -5.26
CA VAL A 58 17.70 22.99 -4.75
C VAL A 58 18.61 23.54 -5.84
N THR A 59 19.31 24.63 -5.56
CA THR A 59 20.33 25.16 -6.46
C THR A 59 21.66 24.44 -6.18
N ASN A 60 22.14 23.71 -7.17
CA ASN A 60 23.41 22.99 -7.12
C ASN A 60 24.62 23.96 -7.22
N SER A 61 25.79 23.47 -6.86
CA SER A 61 27.03 24.27 -6.90
C SER A 61 27.41 24.74 -8.29
N ASP A 62 26.93 24.12 -9.36
CA ASP A 62 27.12 24.50 -10.75
C ASP A 62 26.04 25.48 -11.28
N GLY A 63 25.11 25.89 -10.43
CA GLY A 63 23.98 26.77 -10.72
C GLY A 63 22.78 26.09 -11.37
N THR A 64 22.80 24.80 -11.60
CA THR A 64 21.62 24.05 -12.03
C THR A 64 20.63 23.90 -10.88
N VAL A 65 19.36 23.73 -11.20
CA VAL A 65 18.29 23.51 -10.21
C VAL A 65 17.80 22.08 -10.32
N THR A 66 17.73 21.41 -9.17
CA THR A 66 17.14 20.07 -9.04
C THR A 66 15.93 20.14 -8.14
N GLN A 67 14.79 19.65 -8.61
CA GLN A 67 13.61 19.50 -7.77
C GLN A 67 13.80 18.32 -6.81
N TRP A 68 13.65 18.57 -5.53
CA TRP A 68 13.68 17.59 -4.45
C TRP A 68 12.29 17.36 -3.88
N VAL A 69 12.11 16.21 -3.25
CA VAL A 69 10.90 15.84 -2.50
C VAL A 69 11.28 15.53 -1.05
N GLY A 70 10.74 16.28 -0.12
CA GLY A 70 10.70 15.92 1.30
C GLY A 70 9.46 15.08 1.57
N ASP A 71 9.65 13.86 2.07
CA ASP A 71 8.58 12.92 2.39
C ASP A 71 8.40 12.88 3.92
N GLY A 72 7.24 13.23 4.42
CA GLY A 72 6.94 13.36 5.85
C GLY A 72 6.02 12.28 6.39
N SER A 73 5.60 12.45 7.61
CA SER A 73 4.56 11.64 8.23
C SER A 73 3.20 11.90 7.59
N ALA A 74 2.23 11.04 7.90
CA ALA A 74 0.84 11.22 7.47
C ALA A 74 0.28 12.57 7.97
N SER A 75 -0.53 13.23 7.14
CA SER A 75 -1.12 14.52 7.51
C SER A 75 -1.95 14.46 8.79
N THR A 76 -2.56 13.31 9.08
CA THR A 76 -3.27 13.04 10.34
C THR A 76 -2.36 13.04 11.57
N ILE A 77 -1.12 12.61 11.41
CA ILE A 77 -0.10 12.67 12.47
C ILE A 77 0.38 14.11 12.64
N LEU A 78 0.79 14.75 11.54
CA LEU A 78 1.32 16.11 11.55
C LEU A 78 0.33 17.14 12.08
N ARG A 79 -0.99 16.97 11.85
CA ARG A 79 -2.02 17.85 12.45
C ARG A 79 -1.98 17.89 13.98
N ARG A 80 -1.65 16.79 14.62
CA ARG A 80 -1.50 16.72 16.09
C ARG A 80 -0.29 17.48 16.59
N GLU A 81 0.70 17.63 15.71
CA GLU A 81 1.89 18.43 15.94
C GLU A 81 1.69 19.90 15.54
N GLY A 82 0.46 20.27 15.17
CA GLY A 82 0.09 21.63 14.85
C GLY A 82 0.28 22.01 13.37
N TRP A 83 0.55 21.04 12.49
CA TRP A 83 0.65 21.27 11.06
C TRP A 83 -0.70 21.39 10.40
N ASP A 84 -0.77 22.20 9.35
CA ASP A 84 -1.89 22.29 8.44
C ASP A 84 -1.40 22.46 6.98
N SER A 85 -2.32 22.61 6.03
CA SER A 85 -1.99 22.81 4.62
C SER A 85 -1.28 24.14 4.31
N LYS A 86 -1.11 25.03 5.30
CA LYS A 86 -0.44 26.33 5.20
C LYS A 86 0.85 26.40 5.99
N THR A 87 1.25 25.32 6.65
CA THR A 87 2.48 25.26 7.45
C THR A 87 3.73 25.57 6.63
N LEU A 88 3.70 25.18 5.34
CA LEU A 88 4.71 25.55 4.34
C LEU A 88 4.01 26.15 3.12
N GLU A 89 4.55 27.24 2.59
CA GLU A 89 4.04 27.89 1.41
C GLU A 89 5.10 27.96 0.30
N ALA A 90 4.65 28.05 -0.96
CA ALA A 90 5.57 28.23 -2.07
C ALA A 90 6.37 29.55 -1.91
N GLY A 91 7.68 29.45 -2.02
CA GLY A 91 8.61 30.56 -1.79
C GLY A 91 9.33 30.51 -0.45
N ASP A 92 8.92 29.65 0.48
CA ASP A 92 9.62 29.45 1.74
C ASP A 92 11.02 28.87 1.48
N PHE A 93 12.03 29.42 2.11
CA PHE A 93 13.38 28.85 2.10
C PHE A 93 13.52 27.93 3.29
N ILE A 94 13.77 26.65 3.04
CA ILE A 94 13.76 25.61 4.06
C ILE A 94 15.07 24.81 4.09
N GLN A 95 15.32 24.20 5.25
CA GLN A 95 16.23 23.09 5.41
C GLN A 95 15.47 21.86 5.86
N ILE A 96 15.71 20.75 5.20
CA ILE A 96 15.25 19.43 5.61
C ILE A 96 16.47 18.60 6.01
N ILE A 97 16.42 18.01 7.19
CA ILE A 97 17.36 16.99 7.64
C ILE A 97 16.61 15.69 7.73
N GLY A 98 17.21 14.59 7.23
CA GLY A 98 16.54 13.31 7.25
C GLY A 98 17.27 12.22 6.49
N SER A 99 16.58 11.09 6.28
CA SER A 99 17.14 9.91 5.64
C SER A 99 17.16 10.06 4.11
N SER A 100 18.32 9.78 3.48
CA SER A 100 18.45 9.90 2.03
C SER A 100 17.82 8.72 1.29
N SER A 101 17.36 8.95 0.05
CA SER A 101 16.88 7.88 -0.83
C SER A 101 17.96 6.83 -1.09
N ARG A 102 17.56 5.54 -1.15
CA ARG A 102 18.46 4.40 -1.42
C ARG A 102 18.99 4.37 -2.84
N ASP A 103 18.21 4.85 -3.79
CA ASP A 103 18.54 4.88 -5.22
C ASP A 103 19.21 6.19 -5.66
N ALA A 104 19.57 7.03 -4.69
CA ALA A 104 20.15 8.36 -4.93
C ALA A 104 19.24 9.34 -5.70
N SER A 105 17.93 9.06 -5.78
CA SER A 105 16.95 10.04 -6.26
C SER A 105 16.92 11.28 -5.35
N PRO A 106 16.52 12.46 -5.85
CA PRO A 106 16.46 13.70 -5.08
C PRO A 106 15.27 13.69 -4.09
N MET A 107 15.33 12.77 -3.15
CA MET A 107 14.29 12.57 -2.11
C MET A 107 14.93 12.45 -0.74
N VAL A 108 14.23 12.97 0.27
CA VAL A 108 14.64 12.90 1.68
C VAL A 108 13.42 12.61 2.54
N MET A 109 13.52 11.60 3.41
CA MET A 109 12.54 11.40 4.48
C MET A 109 12.80 12.43 5.57
N MET A 110 11.79 13.23 5.92
CA MET A 110 11.93 14.36 6.81
C MET A 110 12.01 13.90 8.28
N ASP A 111 13.17 14.09 8.92
CA ASP A 111 13.33 13.97 10.38
C ASP A 111 13.17 15.34 11.05
N SER A 112 13.60 16.42 10.38
CA SER A 112 13.35 17.78 10.82
C SER A 112 13.21 18.73 9.64
N VAL A 113 12.40 19.79 9.83
CA VAL A 113 12.19 20.89 8.87
C VAL A 113 12.34 22.21 9.57
N SER A 114 13.17 23.10 9.01
CA SER A 114 13.37 24.45 9.53
C SER A 114 13.14 25.47 8.41
N LEU A 115 12.46 26.56 8.75
CA LEU A 115 12.43 27.78 7.93
C LEU A 115 13.77 28.50 8.07
N LEU A 116 14.30 28.97 6.94
CA LEU A 116 15.56 29.71 6.91
C LEU A 116 15.35 31.19 6.54
N ASN A 117 16.20 32.02 7.09
CA ASN A 117 16.40 33.39 6.61
C ASN A 117 17.14 33.37 5.26
N GLN A 118 17.16 34.51 4.57
CA GLN A 118 17.86 34.63 3.28
C GLN A 118 19.38 34.40 3.38
N ASP A 119 19.96 34.55 4.57
CA ASP A 119 21.39 34.28 4.85
C ASP A 119 21.65 32.81 5.20
N GLY A 120 20.62 31.95 5.19
CA GLY A 120 20.71 30.53 5.49
C GLY A 120 20.67 30.18 6.99
N SER A 121 20.53 31.19 7.86
CA SER A 121 20.33 30.94 9.31
C SER A 121 18.91 30.44 9.59
N ILE A 122 18.76 29.61 10.64
CA ILE A 122 17.43 29.10 11.01
C ILE A 122 16.57 30.24 11.57
N ALA A 123 15.44 30.48 10.92
CA ALA A 123 14.43 31.41 11.37
C ALA A 123 13.46 30.76 12.36
N ASN A 124 13.03 29.53 12.07
CA ASN A 124 12.10 28.77 12.89
C ASN A 124 12.28 27.26 12.60
N GLU A 125 12.32 26.46 13.64
CA GLU A 125 12.26 24.99 13.53
C GLU A 125 10.80 24.57 13.62
N ILE A 126 10.30 23.93 12.56
CA ILE A 126 8.87 23.60 12.43
C ILE A 126 8.62 22.17 12.90
N TYR A 127 9.58 21.28 12.67
CA TYR A 127 9.44 19.86 12.92
C TYR A 127 10.74 19.30 13.47
N GLY A 128 10.71 18.69 14.63
CA GLY A 128 11.84 18.02 15.26
C GLY A 128 11.63 16.51 15.29
N SER A 129 12.70 15.77 15.58
CA SER A 129 12.83 14.33 15.36
C SER A 129 11.62 13.48 15.79
N VAL A 130 11.30 12.55 14.92
CA VAL A 130 10.20 11.57 15.02
C VAL A 130 10.44 10.49 16.09
N GLU A 131 11.26 10.75 17.11
CA GLU A 131 11.62 9.75 18.13
C GLU A 131 10.47 9.36 19.08
N ASP A 132 9.42 10.16 19.16
CA ASP A 132 8.28 9.91 20.04
C ASP A 132 6.96 9.72 19.28
N PHE A 133 6.84 8.66 18.48
CA PHE A 133 5.55 8.14 18.06
C PHE A 133 4.80 7.43 19.20
N ASN A 134 4.73 8.06 20.35
CA ASN A 134 3.72 7.74 21.33
C ASN A 134 2.45 8.44 20.92
N LEU A 135 1.67 7.78 20.05
CA LEU A 135 0.31 8.18 19.73
C LEU A 135 -0.56 8.01 20.97
N THR A 136 -0.31 8.82 22.00
CA THR A 136 -1.29 9.02 23.07
C THR A 136 -2.36 9.94 22.50
N TYR A 137 -3.45 9.33 22.07
CA TYR A 137 -4.64 10.07 21.68
C TYR A 137 -5.27 10.66 22.95
N ASP A 138 -5.04 11.95 23.23
CA ASP A 138 -5.90 12.76 24.08
C ASP A 138 -7.23 13.09 23.36
N ALA A 139 -7.78 12.10 22.65
CA ALA A 139 -9.06 12.26 21.99
C ALA A 139 -10.17 12.11 23.04
N GLU A 140 -11.07 13.07 23.09
CA GLU A 140 -12.32 12.94 23.81
C GLU A 140 -13.07 11.75 23.22
N LEU A 141 -13.07 10.62 23.96
CA LEU A 141 -13.65 9.36 23.51
C LEU A 141 -15.16 9.50 23.52
N ILE A 142 -15.80 9.11 22.43
CA ILE A 142 -17.28 9.04 22.41
C ILE A 142 -17.71 7.77 23.15
N GLU A 143 -18.62 7.92 24.11
CA GLU A 143 -19.37 6.79 24.64
C GLU A 143 -20.26 6.22 23.52
N VAL A 144 -19.79 5.16 22.87
CA VAL A 144 -20.61 4.38 21.94
C VAL A 144 -21.18 3.18 22.72
N PRO A 145 -22.49 2.98 22.75
CA PRO A 145 -23.06 1.83 23.44
C PRO A 145 -22.41 0.53 22.97
N LEU A 146 -22.02 -0.34 23.94
CA LEU A 146 -21.35 -1.62 23.68
C LEU A 146 -22.13 -2.56 22.79
N GLU A 147 -23.42 -2.65 23.02
CA GLU A 147 -24.29 -3.59 22.34
C GLU A 147 -25.42 -2.85 21.65
N SER A 148 -25.61 -3.15 20.38
CA SER A 148 -26.89 -2.97 19.74
C SER A 148 -27.82 -4.12 20.15
N GLU A 149 -29.09 -4.02 19.88
CA GLU A 149 -30.08 -5.06 20.26
C GLU A 149 -29.58 -6.49 20.00
N LYS A 150 -29.70 -7.38 21.00
CA LYS A 150 -29.46 -8.83 20.91
C LYS A 150 -27.99 -9.33 20.90
N GLY A 151 -27.07 -8.69 21.58
CA GLY A 151 -25.68 -9.18 21.67
C GLY A 151 -24.86 -8.98 20.41
N ILE A 152 -25.32 -8.11 19.50
CA ILE A 152 -24.56 -7.64 18.35
C ILE A 152 -23.71 -6.46 18.80
N PRO A 153 -22.35 -6.53 18.72
CA PRO A 153 -21.51 -5.44 19.18
C PRO A 153 -21.69 -4.20 18.28
N ASN A 154 -21.74 -3.02 18.89
CA ASN A 154 -21.71 -1.80 18.11
C ASN A 154 -20.27 -1.50 17.68
N LEU A 155 -19.96 -1.75 16.41
CA LEU A 155 -18.66 -1.49 15.78
C LEU A 155 -18.69 -0.21 14.91
N THR A 156 -19.87 0.41 14.74
CA THR A 156 -20.01 1.60 13.91
C THR A 156 -19.19 2.75 14.48
N GLY A 157 -18.38 3.36 13.64
CA GLY A 157 -17.50 4.48 14.01
C GLY A 157 -16.18 4.46 13.27
N ILE A 158 -15.30 5.39 13.64
CA ILE A 158 -13.94 5.48 13.08
C ILE A 158 -12.97 4.90 14.10
N TRP A 159 -12.24 3.89 13.69
CA TRP A 159 -11.26 3.17 14.49
C TRP A 159 -9.86 3.44 13.95
N THR A 160 -8.93 3.84 14.81
CA THR A 160 -7.57 4.20 14.41
C THR A 160 -6.54 3.30 15.06
N GLY A 161 -5.35 3.21 14.48
CA GLY A 161 -4.26 2.45 15.09
C GLY A 161 -3.85 3.02 16.45
N GLN A 162 -3.45 2.14 17.37
CA GLN A 162 -2.91 2.48 18.67
C GLN A 162 -1.43 2.08 18.74
N GLY A 163 -0.58 2.95 19.22
CA GLY A 163 0.87 2.72 19.34
C GLY A 163 1.63 2.95 18.04
N SER A 164 2.85 2.43 17.98
CA SER A 164 3.69 2.56 16.78
C SER A 164 3.04 1.82 15.60
N PRO A 165 2.76 2.50 14.51
CA PRO A 165 2.16 1.89 13.31
C PRO A 165 3.09 0.85 12.65
N PHE A 166 4.30 0.71 13.13
CA PHE A 166 5.41 0.02 12.48
C PHE A 166 5.93 -1.19 13.24
N THR A 167 5.28 -1.54 14.36
CA THR A 167 5.63 -2.76 15.08
C THR A 167 4.82 -3.91 14.52
N PRO A 168 5.45 -4.96 13.93
CA PRO A 168 4.75 -6.15 13.52
C PRO A 168 3.96 -6.73 14.70
N PRO A 169 2.82 -7.33 14.45
CA PRO A 169 2.10 -8.05 15.50
C PRO A 169 3.04 -9.05 16.17
N ARG A 170 2.99 -9.14 17.48
CA ARG A 170 3.80 -10.11 18.23
C ARG A 170 3.45 -11.51 17.78
N GLY A 171 4.47 -12.31 17.49
CA GLY A 171 4.31 -13.70 17.07
C GLY A 171 4.05 -13.89 15.58
N LEU A 172 4.21 -12.86 14.75
CA LEU A 172 4.15 -13.01 13.29
C LEU A 172 5.44 -13.66 12.76
N GLU A 173 5.63 -14.93 13.07
CA GLU A 173 6.72 -15.78 12.55
C GLU A 173 6.09 -17.11 12.09
N PRO A 174 5.31 -17.12 11.00
CA PRO A 174 4.65 -18.32 10.53
C PRO A 174 5.66 -19.37 10.03
N ALA A 175 5.36 -20.65 10.25
CA ALA A 175 6.12 -21.76 9.69
C ALA A 175 5.91 -21.81 8.17
N LEU A 176 6.97 -21.61 7.39
CA LEU A 176 6.91 -21.59 5.93
C LEU A 176 7.01 -22.98 5.32
N THR A 177 6.31 -23.18 4.20
CA THR A 177 6.60 -24.30 3.28
C THR A 177 7.91 -24.03 2.55
N GLU A 178 8.41 -25.02 1.80
CA GLU A 178 9.57 -24.82 0.93
C GLU A 178 9.33 -23.71 -0.11
N THR A 179 8.13 -23.67 -0.69
CA THR A 179 7.71 -22.63 -1.64
C THR A 179 7.67 -21.25 -0.98
N GLY A 180 7.06 -21.14 0.20
CA GLY A 180 7.01 -19.90 0.97
C GLY A 180 8.39 -19.39 1.36
N ALA A 181 9.29 -20.27 1.80
CA ALA A 181 10.67 -19.92 2.15
C ALA A 181 11.48 -19.45 0.93
N ALA A 182 11.34 -20.12 -0.22
CA ALA A 182 11.99 -19.70 -1.45
C ALA A 182 11.53 -18.31 -1.90
N LEU A 183 10.21 -18.05 -1.82
CA LEU A 183 9.64 -16.76 -2.15
C LEU A 183 10.12 -15.66 -1.19
N GLN A 184 10.19 -15.96 0.11
CA GLN A 184 10.70 -15.04 1.12
C GLN A 184 12.16 -14.65 0.86
N ALA A 185 13.00 -15.61 0.44
CA ALA A 185 14.41 -15.37 0.15
C ALA A 185 14.63 -14.38 -1.03
N THR A 186 13.65 -14.22 -1.90
CA THR A 186 13.70 -13.30 -3.05
C THR A 186 13.07 -11.93 -2.76
N TYR A 187 12.64 -11.70 -1.54
CA TYR A 187 11.97 -10.43 -1.19
C TYR A 187 12.90 -9.23 -1.36
N ASP A 188 12.44 -8.28 -2.13
CA ASP A 188 13.05 -6.96 -2.27
C ASP A 188 12.10 -5.90 -1.76
N ILE A 189 12.44 -5.28 -0.63
CA ILE A 189 11.63 -4.25 0.01
C ILE A 189 11.35 -3.05 -0.90
N THR A 190 12.19 -2.80 -1.90
CA THR A 190 11.99 -1.71 -2.87
C THR A 190 10.85 -1.97 -3.84
N THR A 191 10.33 -3.19 -3.87
CA THR A 191 9.19 -3.60 -4.72
C THR A 191 7.89 -3.73 -3.93
N ASP A 192 7.87 -3.30 -2.65
CA ASP A 192 6.67 -3.34 -1.83
C ASP A 192 5.53 -2.51 -2.47
N PRO A 193 4.30 -3.05 -2.58
CA PRO A 193 3.17 -2.38 -3.22
C PRO A 193 2.90 -0.97 -2.68
N GLN A 194 3.03 -0.77 -1.37
CA GLN A 194 2.79 0.54 -0.74
C GLN A 194 3.74 1.63 -1.24
N VAL A 195 4.94 1.28 -1.69
CA VAL A 195 5.88 2.23 -2.30
C VAL A 195 5.30 2.88 -3.55
N PHE A 196 4.41 2.17 -4.25
CA PHE A 196 3.82 2.60 -5.51
C PHE A 196 2.34 3.00 -5.39
N CYS A 197 1.85 3.21 -4.17
CA CYS A 197 0.44 3.49 -3.91
C CYS A 197 -0.51 2.36 -4.32
N ASP A 198 -0.04 1.14 -4.35
CA ASP A 198 -0.89 0.00 -4.59
C ASP A 198 -1.56 -0.46 -3.30
N THR A 199 -2.75 -1.01 -3.44
CA THR A 199 -3.50 -1.58 -2.33
C THR A 199 -2.70 -2.68 -1.65
N PRO A 200 -2.48 -2.59 -0.32
CA PRO A 200 -1.65 -3.57 0.38
C PRO A 200 -2.37 -4.88 0.72
N GLY A 201 -3.61 -5.07 0.24
CA GLY A 201 -4.44 -6.23 0.50
C GLY A 201 -5.14 -6.24 1.86
N ILE A 202 -6.12 -7.14 2.01
CA ILE A 202 -7.06 -7.18 3.16
C ILE A 202 -6.35 -7.32 4.50
N VAL A 203 -5.26 -8.05 4.59
CA VAL A 203 -4.56 -8.31 5.86
C VAL A 203 -3.85 -7.06 6.38
N ARG A 204 -3.10 -6.37 5.51
CA ARG A 204 -2.41 -5.13 5.90
C ARG A 204 -3.42 -4.01 6.14
N GLN A 205 -4.38 -3.85 5.23
CA GLN A 205 -5.40 -2.83 5.30
C GLN A 205 -6.30 -3.03 6.53
N GLY A 206 -6.70 -4.27 6.80
CA GLY A 206 -7.65 -4.59 7.87
C GLY A 206 -7.11 -4.43 9.29
N GLY A 207 -5.79 -4.46 9.50
CA GLY A 207 -5.28 -4.45 10.88
C GLY A 207 -3.92 -3.81 11.08
N MET A 208 -3.06 -3.78 10.08
CA MET A 208 -1.65 -3.39 10.25
C MET A 208 -1.37 -1.92 9.95
N THR A 209 -2.32 -1.17 9.42
CA THR A 209 -2.17 0.25 9.13
C THR A 209 -2.54 1.12 10.35
N PRO A 210 -1.82 2.23 10.60
CA PRO A 210 -2.17 3.20 11.64
C PRO A 210 -3.36 4.07 11.27
N HIS A 211 -3.74 4.07 10.00
CA HIS A 211 -4.77 4.92 9.46
C HIS A 211 -6.16 4.50 9.94
N GLY A 212 -7.13 5.40 9.79
CA GLY A 212 -8.50 5.17 10.18
C GLY A 212 -9.18 4.11 9.32
N VAL A 213 -10.03 3.32 9.96
CA VAL A 213 -11.08 2.55 9.29
C VAL A 213 -12.41 2.99 9.83
N LYS A 214 -13.30 3.41 8.95
CA LYS A 214 -14.70 3.70 9.28
C LYS A 214 -15.51 2.44 9.06
N ILE A 215 -16.08 1.92 10.13
CA ILE A 215 -16.95 0.76 10.08
C ILE A 215 -18.41 1.24 10.09
N THR A 216 -19.21 0.75 9.14
CA THR A 216 -20.64 1.03 9.05
C THR A 216 -21.41 -0.29 9.00
N GLN A 217 -22.28 -0.51 10.00
CA GLN A 217 -23.10 -1.72 10.09
C GLN A 217 -24.46 -1.46 9.44
N TYR A 218 -24.82 -2.33 8.51
CA TYR A 218 -26.14 -2.39 7.89
C TYR A 218 -26.82 -3.71 8.28
N LYS A 219 -28.08 -3.87 7.94
CA LYS A 219 -28.86 -5.08 8.27
C LYS A 219 -28.33 -6.33 7.53
N ASP A 220 -27.90 -6.15 6.30
CA ASP A 220 -27.52 -7.20 5.34
C ASP A 220 -26.03 -7.24 5.03
N LYS A 221 -25.29 -6.25 5.49
CA LYS A 221 -23.84 -6.12 5.23
C LYS A 221 -23.15 -5.27 6.27
N ILE A 222 -21.81 -5.35 6.26
CA ILE A 222 -20.94 -4.42 6.95
C ILE A 222 -19.96 -3.84 5.95
N VAL A 223 -19.68 -2.54 6.06
CA VAL A 223 -18.76 -1.81 5.17
C VAL A 223 -17.61 -1.28 5.99
N PHE A 224 -16.42 -1.48 5.47
CA PHE A 224 -15.15 -0.98 5.99
C PHE A 224 -14.59 0.02 4.99
N ASP A 225 -14.64 1.30 5.31
CA ASP A 225 -14.00 2.36 4.52
C ASP A 225 -12.63 2.64 5.12
N TYR A 226 -11.58 2.32 4.40
CA TYR A 226 -10.21 2.54 4.84
C TYR A 226 -9.71 3.90 4.36
N GLU A 227 -9.17 4.67 5.27
CA GLU A 227 -8.60 5.98 4.97
C GLU A 227 -7.39 5.87 4.06
N GLU A 228 -6.53 4.88 4.30
CA GLU A 228 -5.38 4.60 3.45
C GLU A 228 -5.85 4.02 2.11
N TYR A 229 -5.43 4.65 1.02
CA TYR A 229 -5.80 4.33 -0.39
C TYR A 229 -7.28 4.53 -0.76
N GLY A 230 -8.13 5.07 0.13
CA GLY A 230 -9.54 5.32 -0.15
C GLY A 230 -10.35 4.07 -0.51
N ILE A 231 -9.98 2.93 0.04
CA ILE A 231 -10.55 1.63 -0.32
C ILE A 231 -11.80 1.38 0.53
N SER A 232 -12.86 0.89 -0.10
CA SER A 232 -14.04 0.36 0.58
C SER A 232 -14.13 -1.15 0.41
N HIS A 233 -14.40 -1.86 1.50
CA HIS A 233 -14.59 -3.31 1.51
C HIS A 233 -15.93 -3.66 2.15
N THR A 234 -16.67 -4.60 1.54
CA THR A 234 -17.99 -5.00 2.01
C THR A 234 -18.01 -6.50 2.31
N ALA A 235 -18.51 -6.87 3.50
CA ALA A 235 -18.82 -8.24 3.85
C ALA A 235 -20.33 -8.39 4.03
N TYR A 236 -20.94 -9.45 3.46
CA TYR A 236 -22.38 -9.67 3.46
C TYR A 236 -22.77 -10.69 4.53
N PHE A 237 -23.89 -10.40 5.23
CA PHE A 237 -24.50 -11.36 6.15
C PHE A 237 -25.38 -12.35 5.41
N ASP A 238 -25.57 -13.55 5.98
CA ASP A 238 -26.48 -14.60 5.48
C ASP A 238 -26.21 -15.03 4.02
N ALA A 239 -24.98 -14.81 3.56
CA ALA A 239 -24.53 -15.24 2.25
C ALA A 239 -23.62 -16.47 2.37
N ALA A 240 -23.58 -17.29 1.34
CA ALA A 240 -22.47 -18.23 1.16
C ALA A 240 -21.23 -17.43 0.74
N LEU A 241 -20.04 -17.90 1.17
CA LEU A 241 -18.79 -17.28 0.73
C LEU A 241 -18.74 -17.28 -0.80
N PRO A 242 -18.69 -16.13 -1.45
CA PRO A 242 -18.67 -16.05 -2.89
C PRO A 242 -17.48 -16.80 -3.48
N ASN A 243 -17.65 -17.35 -4.65
CA ASN A 243 -16.58 -17.86 -5.46
C ASN A 243 -16.80 -17.35 -6.90
N SER A 244 -16.62 -16.05 -7.06
CA SER A 244 -16.76 -15.38 -8.37
C SER A 244 -15.69 -15.83 -9.34
N GLY A 245 -14.59 -16.43 -8.85
CA GLY A 245 -13.39 -16.71 -9.63
C GLY A 245 -12.55 -15.47 -9.92
N ILE A 246 -13.05 -14.28 -9.56
CA ILE A 246 -12.34 -13.02 -9.72
C ILE A 246 -11.56 -12.76 -8.46
N LYS A 247 -10.23 -12.67 -8.57
CA LYS A 247 -9.35 -12.37 -7.47
C LYS A 247 -9.09 -10.87 -7.38
N THR A 248 -9.17 -10.34 -6.18
CA THR A 248 -8.89 -8.91 -5.92
C THR A 248 -7.99 -8.76 -4.70
N HIS A 249 -7.43 -7.58 -4.49
CA HIS A 249 -6.62 -7.27 -3.31
C HIS A 249 -7.41 -7.45 -2.00
N MET A 250 -8.72 -7.17 -2.02
CA MET A 250 -9.58 -7.23 -0.84
C MET A 250 -10.40 -8.52 -0.77
N GLY A 251 -10.48 -9.29 -1.85
CA GLY A 251 -11.22 -10.55 -1.95
C GLY A 251 -12.73 -10.38 -1.83
N ASP A 252 -13.41 -11.53 -1.71
CA ASP A 252 -14.84 -11.63 -1.45
C ASP A 252 -15.07 -12.01 0.01
N SER A 253 -15.99 -11.34 0.71
CA SER A 253 -16.21 -11.54 2.13
C SER A 253 -17.64 -11.79 2.53
N VAL A 254 -17.80 -12.70 3.50
CA VAL A 254 -19.04 -12.89 4.25
C VAL A 254 -18.82 -12.58 5.73
N ALA A 255 -19.88 -12.16 6.38
CA ALA A 255 -19.85 -11.79 7.78
C ALA A 255 -20.88 -12.58 8.59
N ARG A 256 -20.58 -12.80 9.87
CA ARG A 256 -21.52 -13.30 10.87
C ARG A 256 -21.19 -12.76 12.25
N TYR A 257 -22.19 -12.68 13.10
CA TYR A 257 -21.97 -12.42 14.53
C TYR A 257 -21.92 -13.72 15.29
N GLU A 258 -20.93 -13.87 16.17
CA GLU A 258 -20.75 -15.04 17.00
C GLU A 258 -20.09 -14.61 18.32
N ASP A 259 -20.65 -15.02 19.45
CA ASP A 259 -20.16 -14.75 20.81
C ASP A 259 -19.78 -13.26 21.09
N GLY A 260 -20.61 -12.33 20.61
CA GLY A 260 -20.39 -10.90 20.81
C GLY A 260 -19.29 -10.28 19.93
N SER A 261 -18.83 -11.01 18.94
CA SER A 261 -17.84 -10.56 17.96
C SER A 261 -18.40 -10.60 16.55
N LEU A 262 -17.81 -9.81 15.65
CA LEU A 262 -18.04 -9.92 14.22
C LEU A 262 -16.94 -10.81 13.62
N ILE A 263 -17.32 -11.82 12.87
CA ILE A 263 -16.39 -12.67 12.11
C ILE A 263 -16.58 -12.38 10.65
N VAL A 264 -15.48 -12.04 9.97
CA VAL A 264 -15.40 -11.82 8.52
C VAL A 264 -14.50 -12.88 7.92
N GLU A 265 -15.01 -13.62 6.95
CA GLU A 265 -14.28 -14.65 6.22
C GLU A 265 -14.11 -14.22 4.77
N THR A 266 -12.88 -14.26 4.26
CA THR A 266 -12.48 -13.72 2.97
C THR A 266 -11.73 -14.75 2.14
N ASN A 267 -12.08 -14.87 0.86
CA ASN A 267 -11.38 -15.67 -0.15
C ASN A 267 -11.18 -14.85 -1.44
N ASN A 268 -10.87 -15.50 -2.55
CA ASN A 268 -10.64 -14.86 -3.88
C ASN A 268 -9.64 -13.71 -3.80
N LEU A 269 -8.55 -13.94 -3.07
CA LEU A 269 -7.48 -12.96 -2.90
C LEU A 269 -6.44 -13.06 -4.03
N LEU A 270 -5.88 -11.93 -4.41
CA LEU A 270 -4.63 -11.90 -5.16
C LEU A 270 -3.47 -12.32 -4.24
N SER A 271 -2.35 -12.73 -4.87
CA SER A 271 -1.11 -13.00 -4.12
C SER A 271 -0.54 -11.70 -3.57
N GLU A 272 -0.58 -11.51 -2.26
CA GLU A 272 -0.27 -10.25 -1.58
C GLU A 272 0.89 -10.32 -0.60
N GLN A 273 1.59 -9.20 -0.48
CA GLN A 273 2.59 -8.99 0.54
C GLN A 273 1.90 -8.62 1.86
N MET A 274 1.85 -9.55 2.82
CA MET A 274 1.19 -9.28 4.12
C MET A 274 1.90 -8.26 4.98
N HIS A 275 3.21 -8.18 4.85
CA HIS A 275 4.04 -7.34 5.71
C HIS A 275 5.37 -7.06 5.01
N ALA A 276 5.99 -5.90 5.24
CA ALA A 276 7.33 -5.62 4.74
C ALA A 276 8.44 -6.48 5.37
N GLY A 277 8.09 -7.46 6.12
CA GLY A 277 8.99 -8.51 6.60
C GLY A 277 9.08 -9.70 5.67
N SER A 278 8.54 -9.61 4.44
CA SER A 278 8.68 -10.65 3.43
C SER A 278 7.66 -11.79 3.45
N TYR A 279 6.68 -11.78 4.34
CA TYR A 279 5.63 -12.79 4.31
C TYR A 279 4.60 -12.48 3.23
N ARG A 280 4.33 -13.46 2.38
CA ARG A 280 3.42 -13.35 1.25
C ARG A 280 2.31 -14.37 1.34
N MET A 281 1.08 -13.96 1.11
CA MET A 281 -0.02 -14.88 0.85
C MET A 281 -0.02 -15.27 -0.63
N SER A 282 -0.41 -16.51 -0.88
CA SER A 282 -0.75 -16.93 -2.23
C SER A 282 -2.21 -16.57 -2.55
N ASP A 283 -2.58 -16.77 -3.78
CA ASP A 283 -3.95 -16.64 -4.27
C ASP A 283 -4.89 -17.80 -3.87
N GLN A 284 -4.38 -18.74 -3.06
CA GLN A 284 -5.13 -19.83 -2.42
C GLN A 284 -5.44 -19.53 -0.95
N ALA A 285 -5.00 -18.38 -0.46
CA ALA A 285 -5.19 -17.99 0.93
C ALA A 285 -6.66 -17.76 1.27
N THR A 286 -7.02 -18.12 2.50
CA THR A 286 -8.27 -17.74 3.16
C THR A 286 -7.92 -16.95 4.41
N VAL A 287 -8.63 -15.86 4.65
CA VAL A 287 -8.43 -14.98 5.80
C VAL A 287 -9.68 -14.93 6.62
N VAL A 288 -9.56 -15.15 7.94
CA VAL A 288 -10.66 -14.97 8.89
C VAL A 288 -10.27 -13.88 9.87
N GLN A 289 -11.05 -12.80 9.92
CA GLN A 289 -10.86 -11.70 10.84
C GLN A 289 -11.98 -11.68 11.86
N THR A 290 -11.61 -11.70 13.15
CA THR A 290 -12.56 -11.58 14.27
C THR A 290 -12.39 -10.20 14.90
N TYR A 291 -13.44 -9.41 14.85
CA TYR A 291 -13.49 -8.05 15.39
C TYR A 291 -14.22 -8.09 16.72
N THR A 292 -13.51 -7.85 17.80
CA THR A 292 -14.06 -7.84 19.15
C THR A 292 -13.90 -6.46 19.76
N ARG A 293 -15.02 -5.84 20.15
CA ARG A 293 -14.97 -4.60 20.90
C ARG A 293 -14.75 -4.91 22.40
N VAL A 294 -13.74 -4.27 22.98
CA VAL A 294 -13.38 -4.40 24.38
C VAL A 294 -13.45 -3.04 25.04
N ASP A 295 -14.38 -2.88 25.98
CA ASP A 295 -14.45 -1.66 26.78
C ASP A 295 -13.45 -1.69 27.92
N GLN A 296 -12.85 -0.55 28.16
CA GLN A 296 -11.87 -0.35 29.22
C GLN A 296 -12.50 0.41 30.40
N ALA A 297 -11.86 0.30 31.57
CA ALA A 297 -12.35 0.92 32.78
C ALA A 297 -12.33 2.47 32.77
N ASP A 298 -11.60 3.08 31.83
CA ASP A 298 -11.47 4.51 31.63
C ASP A 298 -12.45 5.09 30.60
N THR A 299 -13.51 4.32 30.23
CA THR A 299 -14.48 4.65 29.19
C THR A 299 -13.98 4.61 27.74
N SER A 300 -12.72 4.22 27.52
CA SER A 300 -12.21 3.98 26.17
C SER A 300 -12.69 2.61 25.64
N SER A 301 -12.82 2.49 24.32
CA SER A 301 -13.11 1.23 23.66
C SER A 301 -11.98 0.85 22.72
N LEU A 302 -11.54 -0.40 22.83
CA LEU A 302 -10.62 -1.01 21.89
C LEU A 302 -11.38 -1.88 20.89
N LEU A 303 -10.86 -1.99 19.70
CA LEU A 303 -11.23 -2.98 18.70
C LEU A 303 -10.06 -3.94 18.56
N GLU A 304 -10.20 -5.14 19.08
CA GLU A 304 -9.25 -6.22 18.82
C GLU A 304 -9.62 -6.87 17.49
N ILE A 305 -8.65 -6.94 16.58
CA ILE A 305 -8.77 -7.57 15.27
C ILE A 305 -7.83 -8.77 15.26
N LYS A 306 -8.40 -9.95 15.49
CA LYS A 306 -7.68 -11.21 15.41
C LYS A 306 -7.76 -11.72 13.97
N THR A 307 -6.63 -11.81 13.30
CA THR A 307 -6.52 -12.29 11.91
C THR A 307 -5.92 -13.68 11.91
N LYS A 308 -6.64 -14.64 11.34
CA LYS A 308 -6.21 -16.02 11.11
C LYS A 308 -6.04 -16.23 9.60
N ILE A 309 -4.93 -16.82 9.20
CA ILE A 309 -4.59 -17.08 7.80
C ILE A 309 -4.37 -18.57 7.60
N SER A 310 -5.03 -19.11 6.57
CA SER A 310 -4.83 -20.44 6.02
C SER A 310 -4.36 -20.31 4.58
N ASP A 311 -3.12 -20.72 4.30
CA ASP A 311 -2.52 -20.69 2.98
C ASP A 311 -1.57 -21.89 2.80
N PRO A 312 -2.09 -23.00 2.31
CA PRO A 312 -1.31 -24.25 2.26
C PRO A 312 -0.16 -24.21 1.24
N LEU A 313 -0.12 -23.22 0.35
CA LEU A 313 0.98 -23.06 -0.60
C LEU A 313 2.22 -22.47 0.06
N HIS A 314 2.05 -21.47 0.92
CA HIS A 314 3.17 -20.72 1.50
C HIS A 314 3.43 -21.06 2.99
N TYR A 315 2.43 -21.57 3.73
CA TYR A 315 2.54 -21.82 5.17
C TYR A 315 2.27 -23.29 5.50
N ALA A 316 3.12 -23.86 6.34
CA ALA A 316 3.01 -25.26 6.75
C ALA A 316 1.81 -25.53 7.67
N GLU A 317 1.33 -24.49 8.36
CA GLU A 317 0.18 -24.54 9.27
C GLU A 317 -0.54 -23.18 9.27
N GLU A 318 -1.80 -23.19 9.70
CA GLU A 318 -2.53 -21.94 9.93
C GLU A 318 -1.87 -21.17 11.07
N PHE A 319 -1.89 -19.85 10.96
CA PHE A 319 -1.37 -18.97 12.01
C PHE A 319 -2.30 -17.79 12.24
N GLU A 320 -2.15 -17.16 13.40
CA GLU A 320 -2.97 -16.03 13.78
C GLU A 320 -2.15 -14.95 14.49
N PHE A 321 -2.63 -13.74 14.41
CA PHE A 321 -2.11 -12.59 15.14
C PHE A 321 -3.22 -11.61 15.47
N THR A 322 -2.96 -10.70 16.42
CA THR A 322 -3.95 -9.70 16.87
C THR A 322 -3.38 -8.30 16.75
N ASN A 323 -4.19 -7.41 16.18
CA ASN A 323 -3.98 -5.97 16.18
C ASN A 323 -5.05 -5.29 16.99
N THR A 324 -4.78 -4.07 17.45
CA THR A 324 -5.74 -3.26 18.20
C THR A 324 -5.90 -1.89 17.56
N LYS A 325 -7.14 -1.40 17.57
CA LYS A 325 -7.49 -0.03 17.21
C LYS A 325 -8.33 0.59 18.32
N ILE A 326 -8.36 1.92 18.38
CA ILE A 326 -9.21 2.68 19.32
C ILE A 326 -10.28 3.44 18.56
N ILE A 327 -11.44 3.62 19.16
CA ILE A 327 -12.43 4.53 18.61
C ILE A 327 -12.07 5.97 18.99
N SER A 328 -12.13 6.89 18.03
CA SER A 328 -11.80 8.28 18.26
C SER A 328 -12.82 9.21 17.62
N ALA A 329 -13.47 10.02 18.45
CA ALA A 329 -14.39 11.07 18.01
C ALA A 329 -13.70 12.24 17.34
N ALA A 330 -12.47 12.52 17.79
CA ALA A 330 -11.70 13.67 17.30
C ALA A 330 -10.89 13.33 16.04
N TYR A 331 -10.92 12.06 15.60
CA TYR A 331 -10.21 11.67 14.39
C TYR A 331 -10.97 12.14 13.15
N GLU A 332 -10.32 12.98 12.38
CA GLU A 332 -10.83 13.39 11.08
C GLU A 332 -10.40 12.38 10.02
N PHE A 333 -11.38 11.71 9.43
CA PHE A 333 -11.17 10.80 8.30
C PHE A 333 -10.86 11.63 7.04
N ILE A 334 -9.69 11.47 6.46
CA ILE A 334 -9.23 12.24 5.32
C ILE A 334 -9.11 11.30 4.12
N GLU A 335 -9.74 11.66 3.02
CA GLU A 335 -9.53 10.94 1.76
C GLU A 335 -8.05 10.94 1.38
N ASN A 336 -7.59 9.77 0.98
CA ASN A 336 -6.20 9.52 0.69
C ASN A 336 -5.92 9.66 -0.81
N ASP A 337 -5.23 10.74 -1.17
CA ASP A 337 -4.59 10.85 -2.48
C ASP A 337 -3.12 10.42 -2.34
N CYS A 338 -2.84 9.13 -2.47
CA CYS A 338 -1.46 8.68 -2.50
C CYS A 338 -0.75 9.23 -3.73
N VAL A 339 0.42 9.82 -3.52
CA VAL A 339 1.28 10.30 -4.61
C VAL A 339 2.49 9.37 -4.68
N PRO A 340 2.63 8.53 -5.73
CA PRO A 340 3.76 7.63 -5.84
C PRO A 340 5.07 8.40 -5.93
N PRO A 341 6.19 7.82 -5.49
CA PRO A 341 7.51 8.40 -5.63
C PRO A 341 7.89 8.55 -7.11
N LEU A 342 8.84 9.48 -7.39
CA LEU A 342 9.39 9.73 -8.72
C LEU A 342 10.39 8.62 -9.12
N ARG A 343 9.99 7.36 -9.03
CA ARG A 343 10.83 6.25 -9.48
C ARG A 343 10.03 5.25 -10.29
N GLU A 344 10.70 4.63 -11.24
CA GLU A 344 10.12 3.58 -12.05
C GLU A 344 9.88 2.32 -11.20
N ARG A 345 8.77 1.67 -11.44
CA ARG A 345 8.45 0.36 -10.87
C ARG A 345 9.35 -0.68 -11.55
N LYS A 346 10.10 -1.43 -10.77
CA LYS A 346 10.91 -2.53 -11.29
C LYS A 346 10.11 -3.81 -11.53
N ASN A 347 9.09 -4.03 -10.70
CA ASN A 347 8.24 -5.20 -10.78
C ASN A 347 6.79 -4.74 -10.68
N VAL A 348 5.97 -5.23 -11.58
CA VAL A 348 4.52 -5.03 -11.57
C VAL A 348 3.81 -6.21 -10.91
N HIS A 349 2.52 -6.07 -10.67
CA HIS A 349 1.74 -7.14 -10.06
C HIS A 349 1.81 -8.43 -10.93
N PRO A 350 2.07 -9.61 -10.33
CA PRO A 350 2.21 -10.86 -11.11
C PRO A 350 0.98 -11.23 -11.94
N ALA A 351 -0.22 -10.83 -11.51
CA ALA A 351 -1.45 -11.07 -12.26
C ALA A 351 -1.60 -10.17 -13.49
N MET A 352 -0.76 -9.11 -13.66
CA MET A 352 -0.90 -8.19 -14.78
C MET A 352 -1.00 -8.94 -16.10
N ASN A 353 -2.09 -8.73 -16.80
CA ASN A 353 -2.35 -9.27 -18.15
C ASN A 353 -2.98 -8.23 -19.09
N PHE A 354 -2.95 -6.95 -18.67
CA PHE A 354 -3.38 -5.78 -19.42
C PHE A 354 -2.52 -4.57 -19.10
N PHE A 355 -2.14 -3.81 -20.13
CA PHE A 355 -1.53 -2.49 -19.97
C PHE A 355 -1.69 -1.63 -21.23
N HIS A 356 -1.52 -0.31 -21.06
CA HIS A 356 -1.35 0.62 -22.18
C HIS A 356 0.14 0.85 -22.42
N THR A 357 0.59 0.88 -23.66
CA THR A 357 2.02 1.09 -23.96
C THR A 357 2.52 2.44 -23.45
N SER A 358 3.68 2.46 -22.77
CA SER A 358 4.34 3.70 -22.32
C SER A 358 5.08 4.42 -23.44
N ALA A 359 5.43 3.68 -24.47
CA ALA A 359 6.13 4.18 -25.66
C ALA A 359 5.44 3.66 -26.91
N GLY A 360 5.28 4.51 -27.90
CA GLY A 360 4.81 4.13 -29.24
C GLY A 360 5.94 3.59 -30.11
N VAL A 361 5.57 2.94 -31.20
CA VAL A 361 6.53 2.42 -32.19
C VAL A 361 7.17 3.52 -33.09
N GLY A 362 6.84 4.78 -32.86
CA GLY A 362 7.67 5.92 -33.24
C GLY A 362 7.52 6.50 -34.66
N THR A 363 6.64 6.02 -35.52
CA THR A 363 6.50 6.56 -36.86
C THR A 363 5.03 6.73 -37.31
N ARG A 364 4.36 7.78 -36.80
CA ARG A 364 3.04 8.23 -37.26
C ARG A 364 1.97 7.13 -37.34
N ALA A 365 1.89 6.29 -36.29
CA ALA A 365 0.96 5.16 -36.21
C ALA A 365 1.17 4.05 -37.26
N ASP A 366 2.30 4.00 -37.95
CA ASP A 366 2.69 2.82 -38.72
C ASP A 366 3.29 1.80 -37.77
N LEU A 367 2.44 0.85 -37.35
CA LEU A 367 2.79 -0.20 -36.38
C LEU A 367 3.56 -1.36 -37.03
N GLY A 368 3.82 -1.33 -38.36
CA GLY A 368 4.45 -2.45 -39.07
C GLY A 368 3.55 -3.69 -39.21
N GLY A 369 2.27 -3.57 -38.81
CA GLY A 369 1.29 -4.66 -38.77
C GLY A 369 1.11 -5.24 -37.35
N VAL A 370 0.17 -6.17 -37.22
CA VAL A 370 -0.21 -6.78 -35.91
C VAL A 370 0.98 -7.49 -35.26
N SER A 371 1.77 -8.25 -36.04
CA SER A 371 2.90 -9.00 -35.51
C SER A 371 3.98 -8.11 -34.88
N ASP A 372 4.22 -6.91 -35.44
CA ASP A 372 5.19 -5.99 -34.90
C ASP A 372 4.64 -5.27 -33.65
N ALA A 373 3.34 -5.00 -33.63
CA ALA A 373 2.65 -4.49 -32.45
C ALA A 373 2.65 -5.50 -31.29
N ASP A 374 2.38 -6.79 -31.54
CA ASP A 374 2.47 -7.87 -30.54
C ASP A 374 3.89 -8.01 -29.99
N SER A 375 4.88 -7.91 -30.89
CA SER A 375 6.29 -7.92 -30.49
C SER A 375 6.62 -6.74 -29.60
N HIS A 376 6.08 -5.56 -29.88
CA HIS A 376 6.25 -4.36 -29.04
C HIS A 376 5.63 -4.55 -27.64
N CYS A 377 4.41 -5.10 -27.54
CA CYS A 377 3.80 -5.47 -26.27
C CYS A 377 4.70 -6.42 -25.45
N SER A 378 5.23 -7.46 -26.11
CA SER A 378 6.11 -8.45 -25.47
C SER A 378 7.42 -7.81 -24.99
N VAL A 379 8.02 -6.90 -25.74
CA VAL A 379 9.21 -6.18 -25.35
C VAL A 379 8.95 -5.31 -24.12
N LEU A 380 7.87 -4.52 -24.12
CA LEU A 380 7.53 -3.68 -22.97
C LEU A 380 7.24 -4.51 -21.72
N ALA A 381 6.44 -5.57 -21.84
CA ALA A 381 6.14 -6.48 -20.74
C ALA A 381 7.42 -7.11 -20.16
N SER A 382 8.40 -7.45 -21.00
CA SER A 382 9.69 -8.02 -20.57
C SER A 382 10.49 -7.05 -19.69
N THR A 383 10.39 -5.75 -19.92
CA THR A 383 11.10 -4.73 -19.13
C THR A 383 10.65 -4.71 -17.67
N VAL A 384 9.45 -5.21 -17.39
CA VAL A 384 8.83 -5.22 -16.05
C VAL A 384 8.62 -6.64 -15.49
N GLY A 385 9.32 -7.61 -16.06
CA GLY A 385 9.32 -8.99 -15.56
C GLY A 385 8.12 -9.84 -15.96
N GLN A 386 7.36 -9.43 -16.99
CA GLN A 386 6.19 -10.14 -17.51
C GLN A 386 6.39 -10.69 -18.94
N GLY A 387 7.63 -10.92 -19.33
CA GLY A 387 7.98 -11.40 -20.67
C GLY A 387 7.76 -12.89 -20.91
N ASP A 388 7.39 -13.66 -19.90
CA ASP A 388 7.04 -15.09 -19.99
C ASP A 388 5.60 -15.34 -20.46
N LYS A 389 4.75 -14.30 -20.46
CA LYS A 389 3.40 -14.33 -21.00
C LYS A 389 3.39 -14.04 -22.51
N GLN A 390 2.39 -14.55 -23.20
CA GLN A 390 2.17 -14.21 -24.61
C GLN A 390 1.30 -12.94 -24.70
N TRP A 391 1.85 -11.88 -25.28
CA TRP A 391 1.21 -10.57 -25.36
C TRP A 391 0.73 -10.25 -26.76
N PHE A 392 -0.43 -9.62 -26.85
CA PHE A 392 -1.11 -9.21 -28.08
C PHE A 392 -1.51 -7.74 -28.01
N ALA A 393 -1.36 -7.05 -29.13
CA ALA A 393 -1.83 -5.70 -29.32
C ALA A 393 -3.33 -5.68 -29.61
N TYR A 394 -4.07 -4.84 -28.90
CA TYR A 394 -5.48 -4.59 -29.20
C TYR A 394 -5.59 -3.55 -30.31
N LEU A 395 -5.76 -4.01 -31.53
CA LEU A 395 -5.84 -3.16 -32.72
C LEU A 395 -7.15 -3.48 -33.46
N ASP A 396 -7.86 -2.44 -33.86
CA ASP A 396 -9.03 -2.56 -34.75
C ASP A 396 -8.54 -2.58 -36.20
N GLU A 397 -8.37 -3.76 -36.77
CA GLU A 397 -8.07 -3.91 -38.18
C GLU A 397 -9.33 -4.30 -38.94
N ASN A 398 -9.71 -3.46 -39.91
CA ASN A 398 -10.72 -3.67 -40.95
C ASN A 398 -11.23 -5.13 -41.13
N ASP A 399 -12.51 -5.31 -41.07
CA ASP A 399 -13.49 -6.35 -41.44
C ASP A 399 -13.04 -7.75 -41.93
N ASN A 400 -11.74 -8.08 -42.02
CA ASN A 400 -11.25 -9.35 -42.60
C ASN A 400 -10.10 -10.04 -41.83
N GLN A 401 -9.73 -9.55 -40.64
CA GLN A 401 -8.76 -10.23 -39.73
C GLN A 401 -9.48 -10.71 -38.47
N PRO A 402 -9.00 -11.78 -37.78
CA PRO A 402 -9.59 -12.19 -36.51
C PRO A 402 -9.60 -11.00 -35.58
N ASN A 403 -10.77 -10.68 -35.05
CA ASN A 403 -10.97 -9.62 -34.09
C ASN A 403 -9.92 -9.75 -32.98
N ALA A 404 -9.34 -8.63 -32.54
CA ALA A 404 -8.46 -8.60 -31.36
C ALA A 404 -9.06 -9.39 -30.18
N GLY A 405 -10.39 -9.45 -30.08
CA GLY A 405 -11.13 -10.24 -29.09
C GLY A 405 -10.85 -11.75 -29.10
N ASP A 406 -10.48 -12.34 -30.23
CA ASP A 406 -10.16 -13.78 -30.30
C ASP A 406 -8.79 -14.10 -29.68
N GLN A 407 -7.95 -13.08 -29.42
CA GLN A 407 -6.59 -13.24 -28.93
C GLN A 407 -6.40 -12.75 -27.48
N VAL A 408 -7.33 -11.95 -26.95
CA VAL A 408 -7.18 -11.32 -25.62
C VAL A 408 -7.66 -12.19 -24.46
N GLY A 409 -8.09 -13.43 -24.70
CA GLY A 409 -8.59 -14.34 -23.66
C GLY A 409 -10.03 -14.04 -23.25
N SER A 410 -10.46 -14.59 -22.11
CA SER A 410 -11.83 -14.49 -21.60
C SER A 410 -11.98 -13.57 -20.37
N GLY A 411 -10.89 -12.98 -19.92
CA GLY A 411 -10.84 -12.20 -18.66
C GLY A 411 -10.70 -13.10 -17.42
N PRO A 412 -10.66 -12.55 -16.20
CA PRO A 412 -10.58 -11.11 -15.95
C PRO A 412 -9.21 -10.51 -16.32
N TRP A 413 -9.20 -9.21 -16.64
CA TRP A 413 -7.95 -8.51 -16.96
C TRP A 413 -7.51 -7.61 -15.79
N TYR A 414 -6.21 -7.68 -15.49
CA TYR A 414 -5.57 -6.97 -14.40
C TYR A 414 -4.52 -5.99 -14.93
N ASN A 415 -4.54 -4.77 -14.42
CA ASN A 415 -3.53 -3.76 -14.74
C ASN A 415 -2.18 -4.03 -14.02
N ALA A 416 -1.22 -3.15 -14.21
CA ALA A 416 0.12 -3.24 -13.59
C ALA A 416 0.10 -3.19 -12.04
N LYS A 417 -0.99 -2.74 -11.43
CA LYS A 417 -1.18 -2.71 -9.97
C LYS A 417 -1.91 -3.93 -9.44
N GLY A 418 -2.51 -4.74 -10.31
CA GLY A 418 -3.36 -5.86 -9.95
C GLY A 418 -4.85 -5.52 -9.81
N ASP A 419 -5.26 -4.28 -10.15
CA ASP A 419 -6.67 -3.93 -10.17
C ASP A 419 -7.35 -4.58 -11.38
N VAL A 420 -8.58 -5.05 -11.17
CA VAL A 420 -9.41 -5.60 -12.26
C VAL A 420 -9.88 -4.46 -13.16
N ILE A 421 -9.63 -4.58 -14.44
CA ILE A 421 -10.08 -3.62 -15.46
C ILE A 421 -11.44 -4.03 -16.00
N ASP A 422 -11.56 -5.26 -16.44
CA ASP A 422 -12.80 -5.86 -16.94
C ASP A 422 -12.85 -7.33 -16.54
N ILE A 423 -14.07 -7.85 -16.36
CA ILE A 423 -14.27 -9.21 -15.84
C ILE A 423 -14.44 -10.23 -16.95
N ASP A 424 -14.99 -9.84 -18.09
CA ASP A 424 -15.23 -10.68 -19.25
C ASP A 424 -15.33 -9.86 -20.55
N LEU A 425 -15.49 -10.53 -21.69
CA LEU A 425 -15.59 -9.90 -22.99
C LEU A 425 -16.84 -9.03 -23.15
N ASP A 426 -17.95 -9.37 -22.50
CA ASP A 426 -19.18 -8.57 -22.56
C ASP A 426 -18.98 -7.23 -21.86
N ASP A 427 -18.28 -7.21 -20.72
CA ASP A 427 -17.90 -6.00 -20.00
C ASP A 427 -16.89 -5.18 -20.83
N LEU A 428 -15.87 -5.83 -21.36
CA LEU A 428 -14.85 -5.21 -22.21
C LEU A 428 -15.45 -4.51 -23.45
N TYR A 429 -16.39 -5.16 -24.14
CA TYR A 429 -17.02 -4.61 -25.34
C TYR A 429 -18.19 -3.66 -25.07
N SER A 430 -18.76 -3.67 -23.87
CA SER A 430 -19.83 -2.72 -23.49
C SER A 430 -19.33 -1.28 -23.40
N LYS A 431 -18.03 -1.12 -23.25
CA LYS A 431 -17.35 0.17 -23.14
C LYS A 431 -16.81 0.52 -24.54
N ASP A 432 -17.37 1.54 -25.16
CA ASP A 432 -17.03 2.04 -26.52
C ASP A 432 -15.60 2.61 -26.66
N GLY A 433 -14.63 2.06 -25.91
CA GLY A 433 -13.25 2.54 -25.85
C GLY A 433 -13.07 3.85 -25.05
N SER A 434 -14.16 4.52 -24.71
CA SER A 434 -14.15 5.72 -23.84
C SER A 434 -14.38 5.37 -22.36
N GLY A 435 -14.70 4.09 -22.07
CA GLY A 435 -15.24 3.66 -20.77
C GLY A 435 -14.22 3.16 -19.78
N TRP A 436 -12.96 2.97 -20.19
CA TRP A 436 -11.94 2.68 -19.19
C TRP A 436 -11.59 3.98 -18.44
N ALA A 437 -11.96 4.03 -17.17
CA ALA A 437 -11.68 5.19 -16.35
C ALA A 437 -10.18 5.51 -16.44
N ARG A 438 -9.84 6.77 -16.69
CA ARG A 438 -8.44 7.23 -16.77
C ARG A 438 -7.61 6.82 -15.55
N ASP A 439 -8.30 6.54 -14.44
CA ASP A 439 -7.69 6.19 -13.16
C ASP A 439 -7.38 4.69 -13.01
N SER A 440 -7.82 3.84 -13.95
CA SER A 440 -7.59 2.39 -13.94
C SER A 440 -6.67 1.88 -15.04
N VAL A 441 -6.38 2.71 -16.04
CA VAL A 441 -5.47 2.35 -17.15
C VAL A 441 -4.06 2.82 -16.84
N PHE A 442 -3.16 1.87 -16.69
CA PHE A 442 -1.75 2.11 -16.42
C PHE A 442 -0.88 1.56 -17.56
N THR A 443 0.30 2.15 -17.70
CA THR A 443 1.34 1.61 -18.59
C THR A 443 1.93 0.33 -17.99
N GLU A 444 2.73 -0.40 -18.77
CA GLU A 444 3.41 -1.62 -18.33
C GLU A 444 4.22 -1.42 -17.06
N ASN A 445 4.71 -0.22 -16.80
CA ASN A 445 5.49 0.11 -15.60
C ASN A 445 4.64 0.73 -14.46
N GLY A 446 3.29 0.72 -14.61
CA GLY A 446 2.36 1.20 -13.58
C GLY A 446 2.24 2.73 -13.49
N ALA A 447 2.69 3.48 -14.49
CA ALA A 447 2.45 4.90 -14.58
C ALA A 447 1.03 5.18 -15.12
N LEU A 448 0.38 6.25 -14.64
CA LEU A 448 -0.87 6.72 -15.23
C LEU A 448 -0.66 7.13 -16.69
N VAL A 449 -1.57 6.74 -17.55
CA VAL A 449 -1.53 7.09 -18.96
C VAL A 449 -1.88 8.57 -19.13
N ASN A 450 -0.88 9.40 -19.32
CA ASN A 450 -1.06 10.80 -19.75
C ASN A 450 -1.15 10.86 -21.28
N ALA A 451 -2.14 10.17 -21.85
CA ALA A 451 -2.17 9.85 -23.25
C ALA A 451 -2.48 11.05 -24.16
N SER A 452 -1.46 11.51 -24.86
CA SER A 452 -1.54 12.00 -26.24
C SER A 452 -0.18 11.77 -26.90
N GLY A 453 0.02 10.60 -27.48
CA GLY A 453 1.24 10.25 -28.22
C GLY A 453 0.93 9.44 -29.47
N ASP A 454 1.71 9.63 -30.54
CA ASP A 454 1.57 8.88 -31.79
C ASP A 454 1.90 7.40 -31.57
N GLY A 455 0.94 6.50 -31.86
CA GLY A 455 1.17 5.07 -31.90
C GLY A 455 1.17 4.35 -30.56
N LEU A 456 0.44 4.85 -29.57
CA LEU A 456 0.16 4.16 -28.31
C LEU A 456 -1.09 3.26 -28.42
N PHE A 457 -1.07 2.08 -27.81
CA PHE A 457 -2.16 1.11 -27.87
C PHE A 457 -2.21 0.22 -26.62
N TYR A 458 -3.24 -0.58 -26.52
CA TYR A 458 -3.44 -1.53 -25.43
C TYR A 458 -2.82 -2.88 -25.73
N CYS A 459 -2.28 -3.52 -24.71
CA CYS A 459 -1.69 -4.85 -24.74
C CYS A 459 -2.43 -5.78 -23.78
N PHE A 460 -2.75 -6.99 -24.25
CA PHE A 460 -3.38 -8.04 -23.48
C PHE A 460 -2.50 -9.28 -23.51
N ALA A 461 -2.45 -10.03 -22.41
CA ALA A 461 -1.86 -11.36 -22.39
C ALA A 461 -2.94 -12.41 -22.51
N SER A 462 -2.70 -13.43 -23.35
CA SER A 462 -3.48 -14.67 -23.27
C SER A 462 -3.11 -15.43 -21.98
N GLU A 463 -4.07 -16.15 -21.44
CA GLU A 463 -3.85 -17.08 -20.31
C GLU A 463 -2.79 -18.13 -20.62
#